data_7081ecd726fea9ada4e6a11915dc4b51
#
_entry.id   7081ecd726fea9ada4e6a11915dc4b51
#
_cell.length_a   1.000
_cell.length_b   1.000
_cell.length_c   1.000
_cell.angle_alpha   90.00
_cell.angle_beta   90.00
_cell.angle_gamma   90.00
#
_symmetry.space_group_name_H-M   'P 1'
#
loop_
_entity.id
_entity.type
_entity.pdbx_description
1 polymer ?
#
loop_
_entity_poly.entity_id
_entity_poly.type
_entity_poly.pdbx_seq_one_letter_code
_entity_poly.pdbx_strand_id
1 'polypeptide(L)'
;MIYKCLEADAYESEVSRLATQLSEMPTKAFGLTKKAINQSYSNSLEEQLILEEKLQTQAGKTEDFKEGVQAFLEKRKAKFTGK
;
A
#
# COMPACT_ATOMS: atom_id res chain seq x y z
N MET A 1 -10.42 8.90 -8.77
CA MET A 1 -9.42 9.47 -7.84
C MET A 1 -8.15 9.79 -8.62
N ILE A 2 -7.64 11.00 -8.49
CA ILE A 2 -6.44 11.46 -9.19
C ILE A 2 -5.41 11.89 -8.15
N TYR A 3 -4.21 11.33 -8.23
CA TYR A 3 -3.12 11.69 -7.33
C TYR A 3 -2.47 13.02 -7.75
N LYS A 4 -2.17 13.17 -9.06
CA LYS A 4 -1.43 14.32 -9.55
C LYS A 4 -1.70 14.54 -11.03
N CYS A 5 -1.74 15.81 -11.45
CA CYS A 5 -1.83 16.19 -12.87
C CYS A 5 -0.52 16.83 -13.27
N LEU A 6 0.05 16.41 -14.40
CA LEU A 6 1.40 16.79 -14.84
C LEU A 6 1.38 17.39 -16.22
N GLU A 7 2.32 18.33 -16.47
CA GLU A 7 2.64 18.78 -17.82
C GLU A 7 3.27 17.63 -18.61
N ALA A 8 3.09 17.62 -19.93
CA ALA A 8 3.54 16.52 -20.77
C ALA A 8 5.06 16.28 -20.69
N ASP A 9 5.85 17.36 -20.55
CA ASP A 9 7.31 17.28 -20.46
C ASP A 9 7.82 16.71 -19.13
N ALA A 10 7.02 16.79 -18.08
CA ALA A 10 7.37 16.28 -16.75
C ALA A 10 6.80 14.86 -16.49
N TYR A 11 5.93 14.37 -17.38
CA TYR A 11 5.15 13.16 -17.13
C TYR A 11 6.02 11.92 -16.93
N GLU A 12 6.94 11.63 -17.86
CA GLU A 12 7.74 10.40 -17.80
C GLU A 12 8.65 10.37 -16.57
N SER A 13 9.33 11.46 -16.26
CA SER A 13 10.23 11.54 -15.12
C SER A 13 9.47 11.37 -13.81
N GLU A 14 8.31 11.99 -13.67
CA GLU A 14 7.50 11.89 -12.46
C GLU A 14 6.89 10.50 -12.29
N VAL A 15 6.43 9.88 -13.38
CA VAL A 15 5.91 8.51 -13.34
C VAL A 15 7.01 7.54 -12.93
N SER A 16 8.22 7.67 -13.48
CA SER A 16 9.36 6.82 -13.11
C SER A 16 9.75 7.01 -11.65
N ARG A 17 9.77 8.26 -11.17
CA ARG A 17 10.07 8.56 -9.76
C ARG A 17 9.04 7.92 -8.83
N LEU A 18 7.76 8.07 -9.14
CA LEU A 18 6.69 7.51 -8.33
C LEU A 18 6.71 5.98 -8.34
N ALA A 19 6.91 5.37 -9.50
CA ALA A 19 6.99 3.91 -9.63
C ALA A 19 8.15 3.36 -8.80
N THR A 20 9.32 3.99 -8.85
CA THR A 20 10.47 3.58 -8.04
C THR A 20 10.18 3.71 -6.56
N GLN A 21 9.59 4.83 -6.14
CA GLN A 21 9.21 5.05 -4.75
C GLN A 21 8.25 3.97 -4.25
N LEU A 22 7.20 3.67 -5.03
CA LEU A 22 6.20 2.67 -4.65
C LEU A 22 6.78 1.25 -4.62
N SER A 23 7.74 0.96 -5.50
CA SER A 23 8.37 -0.36 -5.53
C SER A 23 9.19 -0.67 -4.27
N GLU A 24 9.63 0.36 -3.57
CA GLU A 24 10.40 0.25 -2.33
C GLU A 24 9.51 0.21 -1.08
N MET A 25 8.20 0.29 -1.24
CA MET A 25 7.23 0.32 -0.16
C MET A 25 6.57 -1.06 0.02
N PRO A 26 5.76 -1.27 1.07
CA PRO A 26 5.15 -2.58 1.32
C PRO A 26 4.04 -2.87 0.31
N THR A 27 4.41 -3.35 -0.87
CA THR A 27 3.50 -3.54 -2.00
C THR A 27 2.40 -4.56 -1.74
N LYS A 28 2.64 -5.55 -0.88
CA LYS A 28 1.59 -6.50 -0.50
C LYS A 28 0.45 -5.82 0.24
N ALA A 29 0.76 -4.92 1.15
CA ALA A 29 -0.24 -4.11 1.85
C ALA A 29 -1.00 -3.22 0.86
N PHE A 30 -0.32 -2.66 -0.12
CA PHE A 30 -0.96 -1.86 -1.17
C PHE A 30 -1.97 -2.69 -1.97
N GLY A 31 -1.62 -3.92 -2.32
CA GLY A 31 -2.54 -4.83 -3.01
C GLY A 31 -3.80 -5.12 -2.19
N LEU A 32 -3.62 -5.35 -0.88
CA LEU A 32 -4.76 -5.56 0.03
C LEU A 32 -5.63 -4.31 0.15
N THR A 33 -5.02 -3.13 0.21
CA THR A 33 -5.73 -1.85 0.25
C THR A 33 -6.55 -1.63 -1.02
N LYS A 34 -5.97 -1.89 -2.19
CA LYS A 34 -6.71 -1.80 -3.47
C LYS A 34 -7.90 -2.74 -3.49
N LYS A 35 -7.73 -3.95 -2.98
CA LYS A 35 -8.83 -4.91 -2.89
C LYS A 35 -9.97 -4.38 -2.02
N ALA A 36 -9.63 -3.82 -0.85
CA ALA A 36 -10.63 -3.23 0.04
C ALA A 36 -11.40 -2.10 -0.64
N ILE A 37 -10.69 -1.19 -1.30
CA ILE A 37 -11.30 -0.04 -1.99
C ILE A 37 -12.21 -0.52 -3.12
N ASN A 38 -11.72 -1.46 -3.96
CA ASN A 38 -12.50 -1.95 -5.10
C ASN A 38 -13.79 -2.63 -4.68
N GLN A 39 -13.77 -3.38 -3.59
CA GLN A 39 -14.96 -4.07 -3.10
C GLN A 39 -15.91 -3.15 -2.34
N SER A 40 -15.44 -1.99 -1.89
CA SER A 40 -16.27 -1.04 -1.14
C SER A 40 -17.47 -0.53 -1.95
N TYR A 41 -17.36 -0.51 -3.27
CA TYR A 41 -18.45 -0.03 -4.14
C TYR A 41 -19.66 -0.94 -4.14
N SER A 42 -19.49 -2.23 -3.85
CA SER A 42 -20.57 -3.22 -3.89
C SER A 42 -20.93 -3.78 -2.51
N ASN A 43 -20.12 -3.54 -1.50
CA ASN A 43 -20.38 -4.05 -0.15
C ASN A 43 -21.26 -3.12 0.66
N SER A 44 -22.10 -3.70 1.54
CA SER A 44 -22.74 -2.93 2.62
C SER A 44 -21.66 -2.49 3.62
N LEU A 45 -22.01 -1.57 4.51
CA LEU A 45 -21.09 -1.14 5.56
C LEU A 45 -20.61 -2.33 6.41
N GLU A 46 -21.53 -3.20 6.80
CA GLU A 46 -21.20 -4.38 7.62
C GLU A 46 -20.25 -5.32 6.89
N GLU A 47 -20.55 -5.63 5.62
CA GLU A 47 -19.67 -6.46 4.78
C GLU A 47 -18.30 -5.85 4.62
N GLN A 48 -18.24 -4.53 4.43
CA GLN A 48 -16.98 -3.83 4.25
C GLN A 48 -16.11 -3.87 5.51
N LEU A 49 -16.71 -3.70 6.69
CA LEU A 49 -15.98 -3.76 7.95
C LEU A 49 -15.39 -5.15 8.19
N ILE A 50 -16.13 -6.20 7.87
CA ILE A 50 -15.65 -7.58 7.97
C ILE A 50 -14.47 -7.81 7.01
N LEU A 51 -14.59 -7.31 5.78
CA LEU A 51 -13.52 -7.43 4.78
C LEU A 51 -12.26 -6.69 5.23
N GLU A 52 -12.40 -5.47 5.72
CA GLU A 52 -11.25 -4.67 6.16
C GLU A 52 -10.53 -5.32 7.33
N GLU A 53 -11.25 -5.88 8.29
CA GLU A 53 -10.64 -6.64 9.39
C GLU A 53 -9.82 -7.81 8.87
N LYS A 54 -10.39 -8.58 7.93
CA LYS A 54 -9.71 -9.72 7.33
C LYS A 54 -8.43 -9.31 6.59
N LEU A 55 -8.52 -8.25 5.79
CA LEU A 55 -7.38 -7.78 5.00
C LEU A 55 -6.30 -7.17 5.89
N GLN A 56 -6.69 -6.46 6.94
CA GLN A 56 -5.75 -5.91 7.91
C GLN A 56 -5.01 -7.02 8.66
N THR A 57 -5.72 -8.08 9.03
CA THR A 57 -5.10 -9.25 9.66
C THR A 57 -4.08 -9.89 8.72
N GLN A 58 -4.41 -10.01 7.44
CA GLN A 58 -3.46 -10.54 6.45
C GLN A 58 -2.23 -9.64 6.33
N ALA A 59 -2.42 -8.33 6.29
CA ALA A 59 -1.31 -7.37 6.22
C ALA A 59 -0.39 -7.49 7.43
N GLY A 60 -0.97 -7.67 8.61
CA GLY A 60 -0.21 -7.81 9.87
C GLY A 60 0.63 -9.08 9.96
N LYS A 61 0.36 -10.07 9.10
CA LYS A 61 1.12 -11.32 9.05
C LYS A 61 2.26 -11.30 8.03
N THR A 62 2.43 -10.20 7.31
CA THR A 62 3.46 -10.11 6.28
C THR A 62 4.85 -9.88 6.87
N GLU A 63 5.87 -10.25 6.12
CA GLU A 63 7.25 -9.95 6.48
C GLU A 63 7.50 -8.44 6.49
N ASP A 64 6.88 -7.71 5.55
CA ASP A 64 6.99 -6.25 5.48
C ASP A 64 6.42 -5.57 6.73
N PHE A 65 5.34 -6.10 7.31
CA PHE A 65 4.82 -5.58 8.57
C PHE A 65 5.85 -5.73 9.70
N LYS A 66 6.45 -6.90 9.81
CA LYS A 66 7.50 -7.16 10.82
C LYS A 66 8.68 -6.23 10.61
N GLU A 67 9.11 -6.06 9.36
CA GLU A 67 10.19 -5.15 9.03
C GLU A 67 9.85 -3.71 9.39
N GLY A 68 8.64 -3.26 9.09
CA GLY A 68 8.19 -1.91 9.44
C GLY A 68 8.23 -1.65 10.94
N VAL A 69 7.74 -2.60 11.73
CA VAL A 69 7.78 -2.49 13.20
C VAL A 69 9.22 -2.46 13.71
N GLN A 70 10.05 -3.37 13.21
CA GLN A 70 11.45 -3.46 13.64
C GLN A 70 12.22 -2.20 13.27
N ALA A 71 12.04 -1.70 12.05
CA ALA A 71 12.68 -0.47 11.60
C ALA A 71 12.26 0.73 12.45
N PHE A 72 10.98 0.80 12.82
CA PHE A 72 10.47 1.86 13.69
C PHE A 72 11.15 1.82 15.07
N LEU A 73 11.25 0.62 15.66
CA LEU A 73 11.89 0.47 16.97
C LEU A 73 13.37 0.79 16.93
N GLU A 74 14.05 0.46 15.83
CA GLU A 74 15.48 0.72 15.67
C GLU A 74 15.77 2.12 15.10
N LYS A 75 14.74 2.91 14.81
CA LYS A 75 14.85 4.26 14.26
C LYS A 75 15.67 4.30 12.96
N ARG A 76 15.46 3.32 12.09
CA ARG A 76 16.10 3.24 10.77
C ARG A 76 15.05 3.16 9.67
N LYS A 77 15.49 3.34 8.43
CA LYS A 77 14.61 3.18 7.27
C LYS A 77 14.28 1.70 7.07
N ALA A 78 13.00 1.39 6.86
CA ALA A 78 12.56 0.04 6.58
C ALA A 78 12.96 -0.40 5.16
N LYS A 79 13.27 -1.69 4.99
CA LYS A 79 13.57 -2.30 3.70
C LYS A 79 12.49 -3.32 3.37
N PHE A 80 11.48 -2.86 2.66
CA PHE A 80 10.34 -3.70 2.31
C PHE A 80 10.66 -4.56 1.08
N THR A 81 10.16 -5.80 1.08
CA THR A 81 10.41 -6.78 0.02
C THR A 81 9.15 -7.21 -0.73
N GLY A 82 7.98 -6.73 -0.32
CA GLY A 82 6.70 -7.12 -0.93
C GLY A 82 6.18 -8.47 -0.46
N LYS A 83 6.63 -8.95 0.68
CA LYS A 83 6.27 -10.27 1.20
C LYS A 83 5.61 -10.22 2.57
#